data_5a7fb5b2a34a85d9dfa95d6e9294429f
#
_entry.id   5a7fb5b2a34a85d9dfa95d6e9294429f
#
_cell.length_a   1.000
_cell.length_b   1.000
_cell.length_c   1.000
_cell.angle_alpha   90.00
_cell.angle_beta   90.00
_cell.angle_gamma   90.00
#
_symmetry.space_group_name_H-M   'P 1'
#
loop_
_entity.id
_entity.type
_entity.pdbx_description
1 polymer ?
#
loop_
_entity_poly.entity_id
_entity_poly.type
_entity_poly.pdbx_seq_one_letter_code
_entity_poly.pdbx_strand_id
1 'polypeptide(L)'
;MSLITAAAYAPADSEAWDSFVAGARNGLFQFARPYMDYHADRFVDGSIIVREEGAIVAVLPASRDGDVLASHGGLTFGGLVLGRPAASLRTQAILEAVVEYAVSQGVRSILYKAMPRIFQAVPSDEDLYFLHQLGARLVRRDLSTAVSPFESPKLRKGRRYMLSRARKIEDLQIEEGGDWEAFWALLTQRLDEAHGVRPVHSLDEIRLLQQRF
;
A
#
# COMPACT_ATOMS: atom_id res chain seq x y z
N MET A 1 -11.95 1.47 30.26
CA MET A 1 -11.39 1.35 28.90
C MET A 1 -10.72 2.67 28.60
N SER A 2 -9.49 2.64 28.15
CA SER A 2 -8.79 3.85 27.72
C SER A 2 -9.48 4.49 26.52
N LEU A 3 -9.46 5.83 26.46
CA LEU A 3 -10.12 6.57 25.37
C LEU A 3 -9.33 6.42 24.07
N ILE A 4 -9.92 5.78 23.06
CA ILE A 4 -9.40 5.74 21.69
C ILE A 4 -10.04 6.88 20.89
N THR A 5 -9.21 7.68 20.23
CA THR A 5 -9.65 8.82 19.42
C THR A 5 -9.03 8.77 18.03
N ALA A 6 -9.78 9.19 17.02
CA ALA A 6 -9.31 9.32 15.64
C ALA A 6 -9.32 10.80 15.21
N ALA A 7 -8.32 11.20 14.45
CA ALA A 7 -8.19 12.54 13.91
C ALA A 7 -7.53 12.52 12.52
N ALA A 8 -7.71 13.59 11.74
CA ALA A 8 -6.95 13.76 10.49
C ALA A 8 -5.45 13.76 10.78
N TYR A 9 -4.68 13.19 9.87
CA TYR A 9 -3.26 13.46 9.80
C TYR A 9 -3.00 14.96 9.55
N ALA A 10 -1.98 15.49 10.21
CA ALA A 10 -1.47 16.82 9.94
C ALA A 10 0.04 16.76 9.64
N PRO A 11 0.61 17.67 8.83
CA PRO A 11 2.06 17.65 8.51
C PRO A 11 2.99 17.65 9.72
N ALA A 12 2.55 18.21 10.83
CA ALA A 12 3.28 18.17 12.11
C ALA A 12 3.42 16.76 12.69
N ASP A 13 2.58 15.81 12.27
CA ASP A 13 2.61 14.42 12.72
C ASP A 13 3.52 13.53 11.87
N SER A 14 4.18 14.06 10.83
CA SER A 14 4.90 13.26 9.82
C SER A 14 5.97 12.34 10.43
N GLU A 15 6.82 12.88 11.32
CA GLU A 15 7.87 12.08 11.97
C GLU A 15 7.29 10.98 12.87
N ALA A 16 6.25 11.31 13.64
CA ALA A 16 5.58 10.35 14.51
C ALA A 16 4.85 9.26 13.70
N TRP A 17 4.23 9.64 12.57
CA TRP A 17 3.61 8.72 11.62
C TRP A 17 4.64 7.75 11.05
N ASP A 18 5.76 8.23 10.51
CA ASP A 18 6.77 7.40 9.87
C ASP A 18 7.45 6.47 10.88
N SER A 19 7.75 6.97 12.09
CA SER A 19 8.26 6.15 13.19
C SER A 19 7.29 5.03 13.57
N PHE A 20 5.98 5.34 13.64
CA PHE A 20 4.94 4.35 13.93
C PHE A 20 4.86 3.29 12.82
N VAL A 21 4.83 3.70 11.54
CA VAL A 21 4.77 2.79 10.39
C VAL A 21 5.97 1.85 10.37
N ALA A 22 7.18 2.35 10.63
CA ALA A 22 8.40 1.54 10.67
C ALA A 22 8.36 0.45 11.76
N GLY A 23 7.74 0.73 12.91
CA GLY A 23 7.61 -0.22 14.04
C GLY A 23 6.35 -1.09 13.99
N ALA A 24 5.43 -0.85 13.08
CA ALA A 24 4.14 -1.52 13.00
C ALA A 24 4.25 -2.98 12.56
N ARG A 25 3.25 -3.81 12.93
CA ARG A 25 3.20 -5.23 12.53
C ARG A 25 2.92 -5.44 11.05
N ASN A 26 2.34 -4.47 10.39
CA ASN A 26 1.98 -4.47 8.98
C ASN A 26 2.36 -3.15 8.28
N GLY A 27 3.39 -2.46 8.78
CA GLY A 27 3.94 -1.27 8.14
C GLY A 27 4.75 -1.62 6.89
N LEU A 28 4.64 -0.77 5.88
CA LEU A 28 5.41 -0.83 4.64
C LEU A 28 5.88 0.58 4.27
N PHE A 29 6.98 0.68 3.51
CA PHE A 29 7.50 1.98 3.08
C PHE A 29 6.48 2.80 2.26
N GLN A 30 5.56 2.11 1.54
CA GLN A 30 4.48 2.76 0.80
C GLN A 30 3.49 3.53 1.70
N PHE A 31 3.47 3.24 3.00
CA PHE A 31 2.64 3.94 3.97
C PHE A 31 3.38 5.07 4.72
N ALA A 32 4.68 5.21 4.48
CA ALA A 32 5.46 6.33 4.98
C ALA A 32 5.15 7.62 4.21
N ARG A 33 5.19 8.76 4.89
CA ARG A 33 4.84 10.07 4.31
C ARG A 33 5.67 10.43 3.08
N PRO A 34 7.01 10.17 3.03
CA PRO A 34 7.78 10.46 1.82
C PRO A 34 7.28 9.74 0.57
N TYR A 35 6.65 8.55 0.72
CA TYR A 35 6.02 7.84 -0.40
C TYR A 35 4.60 8.37 -0.66
N MET A 36 3.79 8.60 0.36
CA MET A 36 2.42 9.06 0.17
C MET A 36 2.37 10.47 -0.43
N ASP A 37 3.24 11.35 0.03
CA ASP A 37 3.23 12.77 -0.36
C ASP A 37 3.79 13.04 -1.77
N TYR A 38 4.48 12.06 -2.39
CA TYR A 38 4.96 12.27 -3.76
C TYR A 38 3.81 12.31 -4.80
N HIS A 39 2.63 11.83 -4.43
CA HIS A 39 1.42 11.85 -5.24
C HIS A 39 0.37 12.86 -4.74
N ALA A 40 0.76 13.81 -3.91
CA ALA A 40 -0.15 14.81 -3.36
C ALA A 40 -0.86 15.67 -4.43
N ASP A 41 -0.29 15.75 -5.63
CA ASP A 41 -0.91 16.38 -6.80
C ASP A 41 -2.10 15.59 -7.39
N ARG A 42 -2.19 14.28 -7.12
CA ARG A 42 -3.20 13.37 -7.68
C ARG A 42 -4.25 12.95 -6.68
N PHE A 43 -3.91 12.93 -5.39
CA PHE A 43 -4.77 12.41 -4.33
C PHE A 43 -4.89 13.42 -3.19
N VAL A 44 -6.12 13.79 -2.86
CA VAL A 44 -6.39 14.56 -1.65
C VAL A 44 -6.15 13.66 -0.44
N ASP A 45 -5.27 14.05 0.46
CA ASP A 45 -4.98 13.29 1.66
C ASP A 45 -6.22 13.22 2.58
N GLY A 46 -6.61 12.01 2.92
CA GLY A 46 -7.68 11.70 3.85
C GLY A 46 -7.19 10.81 5.00
N SER A 47 -5.87 10.76 5.21
CA SER A 47 -5.25 9.89 6.21
C SER A 47 -5.71 10.20 7.63
N ILE A 48 -5.86 9.12 8.42
CA ILE A 48 -6.36 9.19 9.80
C ILE A 48 -5.31 8.63 10.75
N ILE A 49 -5.11 9.33 11.87
CA ILE A 49 -4.30 8.86 13.01
C ILE A 49 -5.24 8.46 14.13
N VAL A 50 -5.02 7.28 14.70
CA VAL A 50 -5.74 6.81 15.89
C VAL A 50 -4.81 6.80 17.08
N ARG A 51 -5.24 7.43 18.17
CA ARG A 51 -4.48 7.53 19.43
C ARG A 51 -5.24 6.93 20.59
N GLU A 52 -4.48 6.35 21.48
CA GLU A 52 -4.95 5.90 22.81
C GLU A 52 -4.05 6.56 23.85
N GLU A 53 -4.63 7.34 24.77
CA GLU A 53 -3.87 8.10 25.79
C GLU A 53 -2.72 8.96 25.19
N GLY A 54 -2.96 9.54 24.01
CA GLY A 54 -2.00 10.38 23.27
C GLY A 54 -1.00 9.63 22.39
N ALA A 55 -0.78 8.33 22.60
CA ALA A 55 0.10 7.52 21.78
C ALA A 55 -0.58 7.04 20.49
N ILE A 56 0.14 7.04 19.37
CA ILE A 56 -0.37 6.47 18.11
C ILE A 56 -0.47 4.93 18.26
N VAL A 57 -1.66 4.39 17.99
CA VAL A 57 -1.95 2.95 18.06
C VAL A 57 -2.30 2.35 16.71
N ALA A 58 -2.78 3.19 15.79
CA ALA A 58 -3.02 2.83 14.41
C ALA A 58 -2.95 4.07 13.51
N VAL A 59 -2.68 3.85 12.23
CA VAL A 59 -2.88 4.86 11.19
C VAL A 59 -3.63 4.24 10.01
N LEU A 60 -4.44 5.05 9.34
CA LEU A 60 -5.10 4.68 8.09
C LEU A 60 -4.55 5.56 6.98
N PRO A 61 -3.58 5.09 6.18
CA PRO A 61 -3.21 5.75 4.94
C PRO A 61 -4.44 5.84 4.03
N ALA A 62 -4.90 7.02 3.68
CA ALA A 62 -6.13 7.17 2.90
C ALA A 62 -6.09 8.39 1.98
N SER A 63 -6.86 8.32 0.91
CA SER A 63 -7.19 9.47 0.06
C SER A 63 -8.69 9.71 0.08
N ARG A 64 -9.08 10.97 -0.11
CA ARG A 64 -10.47 11.39 -0.14
C ARG A 64 -10.88 11.85 -1.54
N ASP A 65 -12.03 11.38 -2.01
CA ASP A 65 -12.69 11.86 -3.23
C ASP A 65 -14.16 12.11 -2.89
N GLY A 66 -14.51 13.39 -2.74
CA GLY A 66 -15.84 13.79 -2.30
C GLY A 66 -16.23 13.20 -0.94
N ASP A 67 -17.24 12.35 -0.94
CA ASP A 67 -17.77 11.63 0.23
C ASP A 67 -17.23 10.20 0.37
N VAL A 68 -16.24 9.81 -0.45
CA VAL A 68 -15.58 8.51 -0.40
C VAL A 68 -14.19 8.63 0.21
N LEU A 69 -13.89 7.79 1.21
CA LEU A 69 -12.56 7.61 1.77
C LEU A 69 -12.00 6.27 1.28
N ALA A 70 -10.93 6.30 0.49
CA ALA A 70 -10.26 5.09 0.02
C ALA A 70 -8.96 4.85 0.78
N SER A 71 -8.81 3.68 1.39
CA SER A 71 -7.54 3.32 2.03
C SER A 71 -6.45 3.19 0.97
N HIS A 72 -5.51 4.10 1.00
CA HIS A 72 -4.41 4.33 0.08
C HIS A 72 -4.81 4.42 -1.41
N GLY A 73 -5.19 5.62 -1.89
CA GLY A 73 -5.36 5.89 -3.32
C GLY A 73 -4.07 5.56 -4.09
N GLY A 74 -4.22 5.04 -5.32
CA GLY A 74 -3.08 4.70 -6.17
C GLY A 74 -2.44 3.32 -5.91
N LEU A 75 -2.61 2.70 -4.73
CA LEU A 75 -2.14 1.33 -4.47
C LEU A 75 -3.27 0.29 -4.60
N THR A 76 -2.88 -0.96 -4.84
CA THR A 76 -3.82 -2.12 -4.90
C THR A 76 -4.26 -2.59 -3.53
N PHE A 77 -3.52 -2.26 -2.49
CA PHE A 77 -3.82 -2.56 -1.09
C PHE A 77 -3.51 -1.34 -0.20
N GLY A 78 -4.03 -1.36 1.01
CA GLY A 78 -3.88 -0.33 2.03
C GLY A 78 -4.37 -0.87 3.37
N GLY A 79 -5.42 -0.25 3.93
CA GLY A 79 -6.01 -0.65 5.19
C GLY A 79 -5.34 -0.04 6.41
N LEU A 80 -5.76 -0.47 7.58
CA LEU A 80 -5.17 -0.03 8.84
C LEU A 80 -3.74 -0.55 9.01
N VAL A 81 -2.84 0.34 9.35
CA VAL A 81 -1.53 0.00 9.87
C VAL A 81 -1.65 -0.06 11.38
N LEU A 82 -1.35 -1.21 11.97
CA LEU A 82 -1.60 -1.52 13.36
C LEU A 82 -0.30 -1.70 14.15
N GLY A 83 -0.22 -1.09 15.32
CA GLY A 83 0.91 -1.23 16.22
C GLY A 83 0.98 -2.60 16.92
N ARG A 84 1.99 -2.78 17.74
CA ARG A 84 2.15 -3.92 18.67
C ARG A 84 1.88 -3.44 20.10
N PRO A 85 1.27 -4.26 20.98
CA PRO A 85 0.68 -5.58 20.76
C PRO A 85 -0.70 -5.51 20.10
N ALA A 86 -1.09 -6.62 19.45
CA ALA A 86 -2.39 -6.78 18.83
C ALA A 86 -3.36 -7.44 19.80
N ALA A 87 -4.29 -6.67 20.35
CA ALA A 87 -5.46 -7.22 21.04
C ALA A 87 -6.67 -7.06 20.11
N SER A 88 -7.42 -8.14 19.88
CA SER A 88 -8.55 -8.13 18.94
C SER A 88 -9.59 -7.06 19.27
N LEU A 89 -10.02 -6.94 20.53
CA LEU A 89 -10.98 -5.91 20.96
C LEU A 89 -10.46 -4.48 20.78
N ARG A 90 -9.15 -4.28 20.83
CA ARG A 90 -8.53 -2.98 20.53
C ARG A 90 -8.68 -2.64 19.06
N THR A 91 -8.51 -3.61 18.16
CA THR A 91 -8.72 -3.40 16.71
C THR A 91 -10.16 -3.03 16.40
N GLN A 92 -11.13 -3.62 17.10
CA GLN A 92 -12.54 -3.21 17.00
C GLN A 92 -12.72 -1.73 17.36
N ALA A 93 -12.25 -1.32 18.53
CA ALA A 93 -12.40 0.06 18.99
C ALA A 93 -11.67 1.06 18.08
N ILE A 94 -10.53 0.68 17.49
CA ILE A 94 -9.81 1.47 16.49
C ILE A 94 -10.67 1.66 15.22
N LEU A 95 -11.28 0.58 14.70
CA LEU A 95 -12.13 0.66 13.51
C LEU A 95 -13.39 1.49 13.77
N GLU A 96 -14.02 1.33 14.92
CA GLU A 96 -15.18 2.13 15.34
C GLU A 96 -14.81 3.61 15.39
N ALA A 97 -13.68 3.98 16.01
CA ALA A 97 -13.22 5.37 16.07
C ALA A 97 -12.92 5.94 14.67
N VAL A 98 -12.34 5.14 13.77
CA VAL A 98 -12.10 5.56 12.37
C VAL A 98 -13.42 5.82 11.66
N VAL A 99 -14.40 4.92 11.79
CA VAL A 99 -15.73 5.07 11.15
C VAL A 99 -16.46 6.29 11.70
N GLU A 100 -16.52 6.45 13.02
CA GLU A 100 -17.14 7.60 13.68
C GLU A 100 -16.52 8.93 13.22
N TYR A 101 -15.18 8.99 13.20
CA TYR A 101 -14.46 10.15 12.70
C TYR A 101 -14.80 10.42 11.22
N ALA A 102 -14.72 9.42 10.35
CA ALA A 102 -15.01 9.57 8.93
C ALA A 102 -16.45 10.09 8.69
N VAL A 103 -17.43 9.54 9.41
CA VAL A 103 -18.83 10.00 9.36
C VAL A 103 -18.94 11.46 9.81
N SER A 104 -18.28 11.86 10.89
CA SER A 104 -18.27 13.24 11.37
C SER A 104 -17.69 14.23 10.36
N GLN A 105 -16.81 13.75 9.46
CA GLN A 105 -16.24 14.52 8.36
C GLN A 105 -17.08 14.46 7.06
N GLY A 106 -18.29 13.91 7.10
CA GLY A 106 -19.19 13.79 5.94
C GLY A 106 -18.81 12.69 4.96
N VAL A 107 -17.98 11.72 5.35
CA VAL A 107 -17.69 10.51 4.56
C VAL A 107 -18.93 9.61 4.59
N ARG A 108 -19.39 9.16 3.43
CA ARG A 108 -20.53 8.24 3.28
C ARG A 108 -20.12 6.83 2.90
N SER A 109 -18.92 6.66 2.38
CA SER A 109 -18.39 5.37 1.98
C SER A 109 -16.91 5.24 2.27
N ILE A 110 -16.49 4.12 2.84
CA ILE A 110 -15.08 3.76 3.03
C ILE A 110 -14.78 2.58 2.12
N LEU A 111 -13.85 2.78 1.17
CA LEU A 111 -13.29 1.69 0.36
C LEU A 111 -12.04 1.15 1.04
N TYR A 112 -12.21 0.08 1.80
CA TYR A 112 -11.12 -0.56 2.52
C TYR A 112 -10.42 -1.60 1.64
N LYS A 113 -9.15 -1.36 1.33
CA LYS A 113 -8.32 -2.27 0.54
C LYS A 113 -7.42 -3.06 1.50
N ALA A 114 -7.80 -4.30 1.79
CA ALA A 114 -7.06 -5.12 2.74
C ALA A 114 -5.61 -5.41 2.28
N MET A 115 -4.68 -5.38 3.23
CA MET A 115 -3.29 -5.76 2.97
C MET A 115 -3.16 -7.29 2.83
N PRO A 116 -2.51 -7.81 1.78
CA PRO A 116 -2.20 -9.23 1.69
C PRO A 116 -1.29 -9.71 2.83
N ARG A 117 -1.58 -10.88 3.39
CA ARG A 117 -0.81 -11.47 4.52
C ARG A 117 0.69 -11.58 4.26
N ILE A 118 1.10 -11.82 3.01
CA ILE A 118 2.50 -11.98 2.64
C ILE A 118 3.37 -10.74 2.90
N PHE A 119 2.76 -9.57 3.04
CA PHE A 119 3.45 -8.30 3.33
C PHE A 119 3.42 -7.92 4.82
N GLN A 120 2.76 -8.71 5.66
CA GLN A 120 2.68 -8.44 7.08
C GLN A 120 3.85 -9.09 7.82
N ALA A 121 4.54 -8.33 8.68
CA ALA A 121 5.58 -8.87 9.55
C ALA A 121 5.02 -9.86 10.58
N VAL A 122 3.78 -9.64 11.02
CA VAL A 122 3.01 -10.55 11.86
C VAL A 122 1.63 -10.74 11.22
N PRO A 123 1.25 -11.95 10.81
CA PRO A 123 -0.06 -12.21 10.22
C PRO A 123 -1.21 -11.71 11.11
N SER A 124 -2.14 -11.00 10.52
CA SER A 124 -3.19 -10.28 11.23
C SER A 124 -4.38 -10.08 10.31
N ASP A 125 -5.55 -10.59 10.71
CA ASP A 125 -6.82 -10.46 9.98
C ASP A 125 -7.93 -9.91 10.89
N GLU A 126 -7.59 -9.33 12.03
CA GLU A 126 -8.58 -8.82 12.99
C GLU A 126 -9.40 -7.69 12.38
N ASP A 127 -8.78 -6.86 11.54
CA ASP A 127 -9.45 -5.82 10.79
C ASP A 127 -10.54 -6.38 9.86
N LEU A 128 -10.25 -7.47 9.14
CA LEU A 128 -11.22 -8.12 8.25
C LEU A 128 -12.40 -8.73 9.03
N TYR A 129 -12.12 -9.31 10.21
CA TYR A 129 -13.16 -9.84 11.07
C TYR A 129 -14.10 -8.73 11.54
N PHE A 130 -13.57 -7.62 12.07
CA PHE A 130 -14.40 -6.53 12.57
C PHE A 130 -15.06 -5.71 11.47
N LEU A 131 -14.46 -5.57 10.29
CA LEU A 131 -15.15 -5.02 9.13
C LEU A 131 -16.41 -5.83 8.79
N HIS A 132 -16.32 -7.17 8.85
CA HIS A 132 -17.48 -8.03 8.65
C HIS A 132 -18.54 -7.79 9.73
N GLN A 133 -18.15 -7.67 11.01
CA GLN A 133 -19.08 -7.39 12.12
C GLN A 133 -19.76 -6.00 11.97
N LEU A 134 -19.05 -5.02 11.42
CA LEU A 134 -19.59 -3.70 11.11
C LEU A 134 -20.46 -3.67 9.85
N GLY A 135 -20.70 -4.82 9.19
CA GLY A 135 -21.55 -4.93 8.01
C GLY A 135 -20.84 -4.52 6.70
N ALA A 136 -19.51 -4.46 6.66
CA ALA A 136 -18.80 -4.18 5.43
C ALA A 136 -19.04 -5.26 4.38
N ARG A 137 -19.21 -4.85 3.13
CA ARG A 137 -19.48 -5.73 2.00
C ARG A 137 -18.21 -5.94 1.17
N LEU A 138 -17.87 -7.20 0.89
CA LEU A 138 -16.82 -7.54 -0.05
C LEU A 138 -17.25 -7.15 -1.47
N VAL A 139 -16.56 -6.17 -2.08
CA VAL A 139 -16.88 -5.66 -3.42
C VAL A 139 -15.93 -6.17 -4.50
N ARG A 140 -14.71 -6.58 -4.11
CA ARG A 140 -13.69 -7.11 -5.03
C ARG A 140 -12.77 -8.08 -4.31
N ARG A 141 -12.37 -9.15 -5.00
CA ARG A 141 -11.32 -10.07 -4.56
C ARG A 141 -10.46 -10.44 -5.76
N ASP A 142 -9.16 -10.16 -5.65
CA ASP A 142 -8.18 -10.50 -6.66
C ASP A 142 -7.40 -11.75 -6.22
N LEU A 143 -6.92 -12.52 -7.19
CA LEU A 143 -6.05 -13.67 -6.95
C LEU A 143 -4.64 -13.32 -7.41
N SER A 144 -3.68 -13.40 -6.49
CA SER A 144 -2.27 -13.19 -6.78
C SER A 144 -1.46 -14.45 -6.51
N THR A 145 -0.36 -14.62 -7.23
CA THR A 145 0.60 -15.69 -6.97
C THR A 145 1.82 -15.12 -6.27
N ALA A 146 2.14 -15.66 -5.09
CA ALA A 146 3.39 -15.38 -4.41
C ALA A 146 4.38 -16.53 -4.64
N VAL A 147 5.63 -16.18 -4.89
CA VAL A 147 6.73 -17.15 -5.03
C VAL A 147 7.71 -16.89 -3.89
N SER A 148 7.95 -17.92 -3.08
CA SER A 148 8.98 -17.85 -2.03
C SER A 148 10.37 -17.81 -2.66
N PRO A 149 11.25 -16.86 -2.30
CA PRO A 149 12.62 -16.84 -2.79
C PRO A 149 13.45 -18.02 -2.25
N PHE A 150 12.98 -18.68 -1.18
CA PHE A 150 13.64 -19.83 -0.56
C PHE A 150 13.23 -21.17 -1.21
N GLU A 151 12.22 -21.16 -2.07
CA GLU A 151 11.73 -22.31 -2.79
C GLU A 151 11.97 -22.12 -4.29
N SER A 152 12.76 -22.98 -4.91
CA SER A 152 12.93 -22.97 -6.36
C SER A 152 11.78 -23.73 -7.02
N PRO A 153 10.78 -23.05 -7.59
CA PRO A 153 9.68 -23.74 -8.25
C PRO A 153 10.21 -24.52 -9.46
N LYS A 154 9.76 -25.76 -9.62
CA LYS A 154 10.09 -26.56 -10.81
C LYS A 154 9.51 -25.90 -12.04
N LEU A 155 10.36 -25.32 -12.87
CA LEU A 155 9.93 -24.73 -14.14
C LEU A 155 9.32 -25.79 -15.07
N ARG A 156 8.16 -25.48 -15.66
CA ARG A 156 7.56 -26.29 -16.69
C ARG A 156 8.50 -26.42 -17.90
N LYS A 157 8.37 -27.52 -18.68
CA LYS A 157 9.23 -27.83 -19.84
C LYS A 157 9.39 -26.64 -20.81
N GLY A 158 8.30 -25.96 -21.15
CA GLY A 158 8.34 -24.79 -22.04
C GLY A 158 9.16 -23.62 -21.46
N ARG A 159 9.03 -23.32 -20.17
CA ARG A 159 9.83 -22.27 -19.52
C ARG A 159 11.32 -22.63 -19.45
N ARG A 160 11.65 -23.91 -19.16
CA ARG A 160 13.06 -24.38 -19.20
C ARG A 160 13.66 -24.25 -20.60
N TYR A 161 12.90 -24.58 -21.62
CA TYR A 161 13.34 -24.45 -23.01
C TYR A 161 13.60 -22.97 -23.36
N MET A 162 12.68 -22.05 -23.01
CA MET A 162 12.86 -20.60 -23.26
C MET A 162 14.07 -20.06 -22.53
N LEU A 163 14.25 -20.42 -21.24
CA LEU A 163 15.42 -20.03 -20.45
C LEU A 163 16.72 -20.56 -21.06
N SER A 164 16.75 -21.83 -21.52
CA SER A 164 17.92 -22.42 -22.17
C SER A 164 18.25 -21.70 -23.48
N ARG A 165 17.23 -21.25 -24.24
CA ARG A 165 17.48 -20.43 -25.45
C ARG A 165 18.03 -19.06 -25.12
N ALA A 166 17.42 -18.37 -24.13
CA ALA A 166 17.90 -17.05 -23.72
C ALA A 166 19.37 -17.07 -23.28
N ARG A 167 19.77 -18.10 -22.50
CA ARG A 167 21.17 -18.28 -22.05
C ARG A 167 22.19 -18.53 -23.16
N LYS A 168 21.73 -18.85 -24.37
CA LYS A 168 22.62 -19.07 -25.55
C LYS A 168 22.78 -17.81 -26.40
N ILE A 169 22.13 -16.73 -26.06
CA ILE A 169 22.27 -15.44 -26.75
C ILE A 169 23.50 -14.76 -26.14
N GLU A 170 24.61 -14.75 -26.85
CA GLU A 170 25.90 -14.25 -26.36
C GLU A 170 25.86 -12.75 -26.05
N ASP A 171 25.08 -11.98 -26.81
CA ASP A 171 24.95 -10.53 -26.65
C ASP A 171 23.87 -10.10 -25.64
N LEU A 172 23.19 -11.05 -24.99
CA LEU A 172 22.18 -10.74 -23.98
C LEU A 172 22.86 -10.52 -22.62
N GLN A 173 22.88 -9.28 -22.20
CA GLN A 173 23.37 -8.88 -20.87
C GLN A 173 22.18 -8.47 -19.98
N ILE A 174 22.29 -8.79 -18.68
CA ILE A 174 21.35 -8.36 -17.66
C ILE A 174 22.15 -7.53 -16.65
N GLU A 175 21.81 -6.26 -16.55
CA GLU A 175 22.48 -5.29 -15.68
C GLU A 175 21.47 -4.70 -14.69
N GLU A 176 21.96 -4.38 -13.49
CA GLU A 176 21.20 -3.59 -12.53
C GLU A 176 21.47 -2.09 -12.77
N GLY A 177 20.42 -1.28 -12.64
CA GLY A 177 20.54 0.19 -12.73
C GLY A 177 20.32 0.77 -14.11
N GLY A 178 20.98 0.30 -15.12
CA GLY A 178 20.77 0.66 -16.53
C GLY A 178 20.55 2.14 -16.87
N ASP A 179 20.32 2.40 -18.17
CA ASP A 179 19.92 3.72 -18.68
C ASP A 179 18.40 3.91 -18.54
N TRP A 180 17.98 4.64 -17.49
CA TRP A 180 16.58 4.92 -17.20
C TRP A 180 15.89 5.72 -18.31
N GLU A 181 16.60 6.65 -18.98
CA GLU A 181 16.06 7.41 -20.10
C GLU A 181 15.71 6.49 -21.27
N ALA A 182 16.65 5.66 -21.69
CA ALA A 182 16.44 4.73 -22.78
C ALA A 182 15.33 3.71 -22.45
N PHE A 183 15.31 3.19 -21.22
CA PHE A 183 14.26 2.28 -20.77
C PHE A 183 12.88 2.95 -20.79
N TRP A 184 12.77 4.18 -20.25
CA TRP A 184 11.48 4.88 -20.19
C TRP A 184 10.95 5.28 -21.56
N ALA A 185 11.85 5.67 -22.48
CA ALA A 185 11.50 5.93 -23.87
C ALA A 185 10.92 4.68 -24.53
N LEU A 186 11.61 3.52 -24.39
CA LEU A 186 11.16 2.24 -24.91
C LEU A 186 9.83 1.82 -24.31
N LEU A 187 9.67 1.92 -22.97
CA LEU A 187 8.44 1.58 -22.26
C LEU A 187 7.26 2.43 -22.77
N THR A 188 7.47 3.75 -22.90
CA THR A 188 6.45 4.69 -23.37
C THR A 188 6.02 4.35 -24.78
N GLN A 189 6.98 4.12 -25.69
CA GLN A 189 6.70 3.73 -27.06
C GLN A 189 5.89 2.42 -27.11
N ARG A 190 6.31 1.39 -26.38
CA ARG A 190 5.64 0.08 -26.40
C ARG A 190 4.23 0.10 -25.80
N LEU A 191 4.00 0.89 -24.77
CA LEU A 191 2.67 1.05 -24.18
C LEU A 191 1.74 1.82 -25.12
N ASP A 192 2.25 2.85 -25.79
CA ASP A 192 1.47 3.60 -26.77
C ASP A 192 1.10 2.72 -27.98
N GLU A 193 2.07 2.03 -28.58
CA GLU A 193 1.86 1.14 -29.73
C GLU A 193 0.90 -0.02 -29.42
N ALA A 194 1.00 -0.63 -28.23
CA ALA A 194 0.26 -1.83 -27.89
C ALA A 194 -1.12 -1.55 -27.29
N HIS A 195 -1.28 -0.43 -26.58
CA HIS A 195 -2.45 -0.16 -25.74
C HIS A 195 -2.98 1.28 -25.84
N GLY A 196 -2.29 2.20 -26.51
CA GLY A 196 -2.66 3.61 -26.59
C GLY A 196 -2.60 4.34 -25.23
N VAL A 197 -1.71 3.88 -24.32
CA VAL A 197 -1.57 4.45 -22.97
C VAL A 197 -0.11 4.85 -22.70
N ARG A 198 0.08 5.69 -21.69
CA ARG A 198 1.40 6.08 -21.19
C ARG A 198 1.72 5.37 -19.86
N PRO A 199 3.01 5.27 -19.47
CA PRO A 199 3.37 4.83 -18.13
C PRO A 199 2.62 5.63 -17.04
N VAL A 200 2.21 4.96 -15.98
CA VAL A 200 1.51 5.61 -14.83
C VAL A 200 2.43 6.61 -14.13
N HIS A 201 3.72 6.31 -14.08
CA HIS A 201 4.75 7.18 -13.49
C HIS A 201 5.61 7.82 -14.57
N SER A 202 6.03 9.06 -14.34
CA SER A 202 7.06 9.71 -15.14
C SER A 202 8.46 9.21 -14.72
N LEU A 203 9.44 9.44 -15.58
CA LEU A 203 10.85 9.15 -15.27
C LEU A 203 11.31 9.94 -14.03
N ASP A 204 10.89 11.21 -13.91
CA ASP A 204 11.27 12.07 -12.79
C ASP A 204 10.68 11.58 -11.46
N GLU A 205 9.44 11.05 -11.48
CA GLU A 205 8.82 10.41 -10.31
C GLU A 205 9.61 9.17 -9.87
N ILE A 206 10.04 8.33 -10.80
CA ILE A 206 10.85 7.15 -10.47
C ILE A 206 12.21 7.54 -9.89
N ARG A 207 12.86 8.55 -10.45
CA ARG A 207 14.11 9.09 -9.91
C ARG A 207 13.94 9.66 -8.52
N LEU A 208 12.84 10.37 -8.27
CA LEU A 208 12.52 10.88 -6.94
C LEU A 208 12.33 9.74 -5.94
N LEU A 209 11.61 8.68 -6.31
CA LEU A 209 11.43 7.51 -5.46
C LEU A 209 12.75 6.79 -5.18
N GLN A 210 13.61 6.62 -6.20
CA GLN A 210 14.94 6.05 -6.02
C GLN A 210 15.84 6.86 -5.07
N GLN A 211 15.67 8.19 -5.03
CA GLN A 211 16.41 9.04 -4.11
C GLN A 211 15.89 8.95 -2.67
N ARG A 212 14.60 8.61 -2.48
CA ARG A 212 13.95 8.56 -1.17
C ARG A 212 14.03 7.18 -0.52
N PHE A 213 14.19 6.12 -1.30
CA PHE A 213 14.15 4.72 -0.92
C PHE A 213 15.26 3.90 -1.59
#